data_ddaa7c767d7271571cfc26802125060d
#
_entry.id   ddaa7c767d7271571cfc26802125060d
#
_cell.length_a   1.000
_cell.length_b   1.000
_cell.length_c   1.000
_cell.angle_alpha   90.00
_cell.angle_beta   90.00
_cell.angle_gamma   90.00
#
_symmetry.space_group_name_H-M   'P 1'
#
loop_
_entity.id
_entity.type
_entity.pdbx_description
1 polymer ?
#
loop_
_entity_poly.entity_id
_entity_poly.type
_entity_poly.pdbx_seq_one_letter_code
_entity_poly.pdbx_strand_id
1 'polypeptide(L)'
;GGVDGIATSSIPIFDNLAEARGRKLVLGEEHAALLQSSTILPLRWKPGDDASCNNMYQASQPQVLGVTRAMVEHYNDPQNTGFQWAGSEAVGEAASNAWQLLEPGQGVHLGTEQDPVPVVIDKNTAMFSLKLMGGVGQVFPITYDNQQRIHFRITGMLANSVLQGSLLISEGDFQ
;
A
#
# COMPACT_ATOMS: atom_id res chain seq x y z
N GLY A 1 -8.23 -9.27 6.52
CA GLY A 1 -7.47 -9.14 7.77
C GLY A 1 -6.46 -8.02 7.72
N GLY A 2 -5.83 -7.78 8.86
CA GLY A 2 -4.80 -6.76 9.05
C GLY A 2 -5.33 -5.42 9.53
N VAL A 3 -6.43 -4.94 8.99
CA VAL A 3 -7.15 -3.74 9.42
C VAL A 3 -8.65 -3.99 9.35
N ASP A 4 -9.41 -3.28 10.17
CA ASP A 4 -10.87 -3.41 10.24
C ASP A 4 -11.57 -2.59 9.15
N GLY A 5 -10.90 -1.56 8.63
CA GLY A 5 -11.45 -0.72 7.58
C GLY A 5 -10.39 0.18 6.97
N ILE A 6 -10.74 0.75 5.83
CA ILE A 6 -9.97 1.78 5.14
C ILE A 6 -10.89 2.95 4.80
N ALA A 7 -10.37 4.16 4.94
CA ALA A 7 -11.06 5.37 4.55
C ALA A 7 -10.15 6.26 3.72
N THR A 8 -10.70 6.92 2.72
CA THR A 8 -9.98 7.88 1.88
C THR A 8 -10.54 9.28 2.08
N SER A 9 -9.67 10.28 2.04
CA SER A 9 -10.07 11.68 2.06
C SER A 9 -9.92 12.27 0.67
N SER A 10 -10.91 13.02 0.23
CA SER A 10 -10.87 13.77 -1.04
C SER A 10 -10.04 15.06 -0.94
N ILE A 11 -9.67 15.46 0.27
CA ILE A 11 -8.80 16.62 0.52
C ILE A 11 -7.54 16.16 1.25
N PRO A 12 -6.39 16.81 1.02
CA PRO A 12 -5.18 16.48 1.74
C PRO A 12 -5.36 16.67 3.25
N ILE A 13 -4.95 15.67 4.03
CA ILE A 13 -4.90 15.75 5.49
C ILE A 13 -3.44 15.92 5.89
N PHE A 14 -3.13 17.06 6.51
CA PHE A 14 -1.76 17.39 6.95
C PHE A 14 -1.51 17.04 8.41
N ASP A 15 -2.59 16.92 9.20
CA ASP A 15 -2.50 16.57 10.60
C ASP A 15 -2.42 15.05 10.80
N ASN A 16 -1.62 14.64 11.77
CA ASN A 16 -1.43 13.23 12.08
C ASN A 16 -2.66 12.66 12.81
N LEU A 17 -3.48 11.89 12.10
CA LEU A 17 -4.67 11.24 12.67
C LEU A 17 -4.34 10.10 13.66
N ALA A 18 -3.09 9.62 13.72
CA ALA A 18 -2.66 8.71 14.78
C ALA A 18 -2.65 9.39 16.15
N GLU A 19 -2.52 10.72 16.19
CA GLU A 19 -2.51 11.52 17.40
C GLU A 19 -3.90 12.08 17.75
N ALA A 20 -4.23 12.14 19.03
CA ALA A 20 -5.51 12.67 19.51
C ALA A 20 -5.76 14.13 19.05
N ARG A 21 -4.70 14.95 19.00
CA ARG A 21 -4.77 16.32 18.54
C ARG A 21 -5.15 16.41 17.07
N GLY A 22 -4.48 15.61 16.20
CA GLY A 22 -4.78 15.58 14.78
C GLY A 22 -6.21 15.10 14.49
N ARG A 23 -6.69 14.09 15.22
CA ARG A 23 -8.08 13.63 15.13
C ARG A 23 -9.08 14.73 15.46
N LYS A 24 -8.85 15.48 16.53
CA LYS A 24 -9.74 16.59 16.91
C LYS A 24 -9.76 17.72 15.87
N LEU A 25 -8.60 18.06 15.32
CA LEU A 25 -8.51 19.13 14.31
C LEU A 25 -9.20 18.75 13.01
N VAL A 26 -9.08 17.51 12.56
CA VAL A 26 -9.61 17.06 11.26
C VAL A 26 -11.08 16.63 11.37
N LEU A 27 -11.44 15.90 12.42
CA LEU A 27 -12.74 15.23 12.54
C LEU A 27 -13.71 15.98 13.48
N GLY A 28 -13.23 16.95 14.25
CA GLY A 28 -13.99 17.57 15.33
C GLY A 28 -14.03 16.70 16.59
N GLU A 29 -14.44 17.29 17.71
CA GLU A 29 -14.38 16.63 19.03
C GLU A 29 -15.28 15.38 19.11
N GLU A 30 -16.48 15.47 18.56
CA GLU A 30 -17.48 14.39 18.61
C GLU A 30 -17.00 13.12 17.88
N HIS A 31 -16.52 13.27 16.64
CA HIS A 31 -16.04 12.13 15.86
C HIS A 31 -14.67 11.62 16.33
N ALA A 32 -13.82 12.52 16.83
CA ALA A 32 -12.55 12.14 17.45
C ALA A 32 -12.75 11.26 18.69
N ALA A 33 -13.81 11.51 19.47
CA ALA A 33 -14.16 10.70 20.64
C ALA A 33 -14.52 9.27 20.26
N LEU A 34 -15.21 9.05 19.13
CA LEU A 34 -15.57 7.72 18.64
C LEU A 34 -14.33 6.88 18.24
N LEU A 35 -13.25 7.55 17.86
CA LEU A 35 -12.02 6.89 17.41
C LEU A 35 -10.92 6.84 18.47
N GLN A 36 -11.25 7.13 19.75
CA GLN A 36 -10.25 7.13 20.82
C GLN A 36 -9.57 5.78 21.06
N SER A 37 -10.30 4.69 20.88
CA SER A 37 -9.81 3.31 21.00
C SER A 37 -9.29 2.71 19.69
N SER A 38 -9.32 3.47 18.60
CA SER A 38 -8.90 3.00 17.28
C SER A 38 -7.45 3.40 16.99
N THR A 39 -6.68 2.46 16.43
CA THR A 39 -5.38 2.76 15.85
C THR A 39 -5.58 3.20 14.40
N ILE A 40 -5.12 4.40 14.05
CA ILE A 40 -5.19 4.94 12.69
C ILE A 40 -3.79 4.92 12.10
N LEU A 41 -3.63 4.16 11.01
CA LEU A 41 -2.39 4.06 10.26
C LEU A 41 -2.52 4.90 8.98
N PRO A 42 -1.83 6.04 8.89
CA PRO A 42 -1.89 6.87 7.69
C PRO A 42 -1.15 6.20 6.54
N LEU A 43 -1.74 6.29 5.34
CA LEU A 43 -1.12 5.91 4.08
C LEU A 43 -1.16 7.11 3.13
N ARG A 44 -0.14 7.25 2.28
CA ARG A 44 -0.24 8.15 1.13
C ARG A 44 -1.08 7.49 0.05
N TRP A 45 -1.85 8.28 -0.68
CA TRP A 45 -2.75 7.78 -1.70
C TRP A 45 -2.59 8.52 -3.01
N LYS A 46 -2.45 7.75 -4.09
CA LYS A 46 -2.56 8.22 -5.47
C LYS A 46 -3.67 7.43 -6.14
N PRO A 47 -4.74 8.11 -6.60
CA PRO A 47 -5.84 7.42 -7.27
C PRO A 47 -5.33 6.68 -8.51
N GLY A 48 -5.91 5.52 -8.77
CA GLY A 48 -5.82 4.85 -10.06
C GLY A 48 -6.75 5.49 -11.08
N ASP A 49 -6.75 4.95 -12.29
CA ASP A 49 -7.74 5.34 -13.27
C ASP A 49 -9.13 4.94 -12.81
N ASP A 50 -10.07 5.87 -12.97
CA ASP A 50 -11.47 5.52 -12.89
C ASP A 50 -11.74 4.45 -13.95
N ALA A 51 -12.24 3.30 -13.52
CA ALA A 51 -12.74 2.25 -14.40
C ALA A 51 -14.04 2.74 -15.09
N SER A 52 -13.95 3.86 -15.80
CA SER A 52 -15.05 4.36 -16.61
C SER A 52 -15.22 3.44 -17.81
N CYS A 53 -16.46 3.14 -18.15
CA CYS A 53 -16.88 2.20 -19.20
C CYS A 53 -16.29 2.43 -20.60
N ASN A 54 -15.44 3.42 -20.79
CA ASN A 54 -14.83 3.78 -22.06
C ASN A 54 -13.47 3.13 -22.34
N ASN A 55 -12.90 2.36 -21.40
CA ASN A 55 -11.54 1.85 -21.56
C ASN A 55 -11.40 0.37 -21.20
N MET A 56 -12.22 -0.48 -21.81
CA MET A 56 -12.19 -1.94 -21.60
C MET A 56 -10.91 -2.64 -22.09
N TYR A 57 -9.99 -1.94 -22.74
CA TYR A 57 -8.79 -2.50 -23.35
C TYR A 57 -7.45 -1.99 -22.80
N GLN A 58 -7.45 -1.03 -21.87
CA GLN A 58 -6.21 -0.63 -21.20
C GLN A 58 -6.11 -1.36 -19.87
N ALA A 59 -4.90 -1.87 -19.56
CA ALA A 59 -4.59 -2.40 -18.26
C ALA A 59 -5.00 -1.36 -17.19
N SER A 60 -5.94 -1.72 -16.32
CA SER A 60 -6.40 -0.81 -15.29
C SER A 60 -5.20 -0.36 -14.46
N GLN A 61 -4.98 0.94 -14.35
CA GLN A 61 -3.96 1.49 -13.48
C GLN A 61 -4.46 1.34 -12.04
N PRO A 62 -3.86 0.47 -11.24
CA PRO A 62 -4.27 0.31 -9.86
C PRO A 62 -3.94 1.59 -9.07
N GLN A 63 -4.71 1.86 -8.03
CA GLN A 63 -4.34 2.90 -7.08
C GLN A 63 -3.01 2.55 -6.41
N VAL A 64 -2.26 3.57 -6.01
CA VAL A 64 -0.99 3.40 -5.31
C VAL A 64 -1.11 3.92 -3.89
N LEU A 65 -0.67 3.10 -2.93
CA LEU A 65 -0.63 3.45 -1.52
C LEU A 65 0.82 3.46 -1.02
N GLY A 66 1.22 4.57 -0.40
CA GLY A 66 2.53 4.70 0.24
C GLY A 66 2.48 4.19 1.67
N VAL A 67 3.20 3.12 1.95
CA VAL A 67 3.35 2.52 3.28
C VAL A 67 4.28 3.39 4.12
N THR A 68 3.77 3.87 5.25
CA THR A 68 4.51 4.72 6.17
C THR A 68 5.31 3.90 7.17
N ARG A 69 6.33 4.51 7.76
CA ARG A 69 7.10 3.89 8.87
C ARG A 69 6.19 3.49 10.03
N ALA A 70 5.21 4.32 10.37
CA ALA A 70 4.26 4.03 11.43
C ALA A 70 3.49 2.71 11.20
N MET A 71 3.15 2.40 9.95
CA MET A 71 2.53 1.12 9.61
C MET A 71 3.49 -0.05 9.78
N VAL A 72 4.75 0.08 9.34
CA VAL A 72 5.76 -0.97 9.51
C VAL A 72 6.01 -1.25 10.99
N GLU A 73 6.19 -0.20 11.80
CA GLU A 73 6.41 -0.30 13.25
C GLU A 73 5.21 -0.93 13.97
N HIS A 74 3.98 -0.57 13.58
CA HIS A 74 2.78 -1.14 14.17
C HIS A 74 2.74 -2.66 14.05
N TYR A 75 3.09 -3.21 12.89
CA TYR A 75 3.08 -4.66 12.66
C TYR A 75 4.35 -5.38 13.12
N ASN A 76 5.33 -4.67 13.69
CA ASN A 76 6.44 -5.29 14.44
C ASN A 76 5.99 -5.83 15.80
N ASP A 77 4.90 -5.32 16.35
CA ASP A 77 4.32 -5.84 17.59
C ASP A 77 3.51 -7.11 17.30
N PRO A 78 3.92 -8.29 17.82
CA PRO A 78 3.23 -9.55 17.57
C PRO A 78 1.81 -9.61 18.17
N GLN A 79 1.44 -8.66 19.04
CA GLN A 79 0.09 -8.56 19.59
C GLN A 79 -0.89 -7.95 18.57
N ASN A 80 -0.39 -7.23 17.58
CA ASN A 80 -1.24 -6.66 16.53
C ASN A 80 -1.57 -7.72 15.50
N THR A 81 -2.86 -7.86 15.19
CA THR A 81 -3.32 -8.80 14.16
C THR A 81 -2.77 -8.37 12.80
N GLY A 82 -1.85 -9.16 12.27
CA GLY A 82 -1.19 -8.90 10.99
C GLY A 82 -2.03 -9.27 9.77
N PHE A 83 -1.52 -8.89 8.63
CA PHE A 83 -2.04 -9.34 7.34
C PHE A 83 -1.65 -10.80 7.10
N GLN A 84 -2.49 -11.51 6.35
CA GLN A 84 -2.13 -12.81 5.83
C GLN A 84 -1.29 -12.66 4.57
N TRP A 85 -0.14 -13.33 4.53
CA TRP A 85 0.77 -13.33 3.40
C TRP A 85 0.59 -14.59 2.58
N ALA A 86 0.35 -14.44 1.28
CA ALA A 86 0.38 -15.55 0.33
C ALA A 86 1.82 -15.91 -0.09
N GLY A 87 2.76 -14.99 0.12
CA GLY A 87 4.19 -15.14 -0.10
C GLY A 87 4.92 -13.82 0.09
N SER A 88 6.22 -13.87 0.40
CA SER A 88 7.07 -12.68 0.48
C SER A 88 8.54 -13.06 0.28
N GLU A 89 9.38 -12.07 -0.04
CA GLU A 89 10.84 -12.20 -0.07
C GLU A 89 11.46 -12.06 1.32
N ALA A 90 10.67 -11.71 2.33
CA ALA A 90 11.14 -11.53 3.68
C ALA A 90 11.65 -12.85 4.27
N VAL A 91 12.85 -12.82 4.84
CA VAL A 91 13.53 -13.98 5.45
C VAL A 91 13.98 -13.65 6.87
N GLY A 92 14.23 -14.68 7.67
CA GLY A 92 14.68 -14.50 9.05
C GLY A 92 13.63 -13.76 9.91
N GLU A 93 14.07 -12.78 10.69
CA GLU A 93 13.18 -12.00 11.57
C GLU A 93 12.14 -11.19 10.79
N ALA A 94 12.49 -10.69 9.59
CA ALA A 94 11.55 -9.97 8.73
C ALA A 94 10.40 -10.84 8.22
N ALA A 95 10.52 -12.18 8.26
CA ALA A 95 9.45 -13.07 7.82
C ALA A 95 8.18 -12.94 8.65
N SER A 96 8.28 -12.44 9.90
CA SER A 96 7.13 -12.16 10.77
C SER A 96 6.39 -10.88 10.38
N ASN A 97 7.09 -9.92 9.78
CA ASN A 97 6.53 -8.66 9.31
C ASN A 97 7.14 -8.26 7.96
N ALA A 98 6.58 -8.78 6.87
CA ALA A 98 7.09 -8.49 5.53
C ALA A 98 6.87 -7.03 5.08
N TRP A 99 6.15 -6.19 5.84
CA TRP A 99 6.11 -4.74 5.61
C TRP A 99 7.49 -4.09 5.73
N GLN A 100 8.43 -4.70 6.45
CA GLN A 100 9.81 -4.22 6.52
C GLN A 100 10.50 -4.13 5.14
N LEU A 101 10.02 -4.89 4.13
CA LEU A 101 10.49 -4.78 2.75
C LEU A 101 10.15 -3.43 2.09
N LEU A 102 9.18 -2.70 2.67
CA LEU A 102 8.76 -1.38 2.20
C LEU A 102 9.12 -0.28 3.21
N GLU A 103 10.04 -0.55 4.14
CA GLU A 103 10.41 0.45 5.15
C GLU A 103 11.01 1.70 4.48
N PRO A 104 10.46 2.91 4.79
CA PRO A 104 11.03 4.15 4.27
C PRO A 104 12.46 4.35 4.74
N GLY A 105 13.35 4.68 3.83
CA GLY A 105 14.78 4.92 4.12
C GLY A 105 15.73 3.88 3.54
N GLN A 106 15.24 2.85 2.87
CA GLN A 106 16.08 1.92 2.11
C GLN A 106 16.57 2.48 0.76
N GLY A 107 16.27 3.73 0.46
CA GLY A 107 16.58 4.42 -0.79
C GLY A 107 15.33 4.72 -1.59
N VAL A 108 15.50 5.47 -2.68
CA VAL A 108 14.46 5.75 -3.68
C VAL A 108 14.80 4.97 -4.93
N HIS A 109 13.86 4.17 -5.42
CA HIS A 109 14.03 3.36 -6.61
C HIS A 109 13.67 4.16 -7.86
N LEU A 110 14.40 3.90 -8.95
CA LEU A 110 14.21 4.65 -10.20
C LEU A 110 12.99 4.19 -11.01
N GLY A 111 12.40 3.07 -10.66
CA GLY A 111 11.27 2.50 -11.42
C GLY A 111 11.66 1.99 -12.81
N THR A 112 12.93 1.67 -13.01
CA THR A 112 13.43 1.06 -14.24
C THR A 112 13.41 -0.47 -14.15
N GLU A 113 13.64 -1.16 -15.26
CA GLU A 113 13.74 -2.63 -15.26
C GLU A 113 14.89 -3.14 -14.40
N GLN A 114 15.99 -2.37 -14.33
CA GLN A 114 17.19 -2.69 -13.53
C GLN A 114 17.06 -2.28 -12.06
N ASP A 115 16.21 -1.30 -11.78
CA ASP A 115 15.94 -0.79 -10.44
C ASP A 115 14.43 -0.60 -10.25
N PRO A 116 13.65 -1.71 -10.20
CA PRO A 116 12.21 -1.66 -10.07
C PRO A 116 11.78 -1.28 -8.66
N VAL A 117 10.65 -0.58 -8.56
CA VAL A 117 10.05 -0.22 -7.26
C VAL A 117 9.52 -1.47 -6.55
N PRO A 118 9.97 -1.76 -5.32
CA PRO A 118 9.41 -2.85 -4.53
C PRO A 118 7.93 -2.62 -4.24
N VAL A 119 7.10 -3.64 -4.44
CA VAL A 119 5.66 -3.55 -4.24
C VAL A 119 5.10 -4.74 -3.50
N VAL A 120 4.19 -4.47 -2.58
CA VAL A 120 3.29 -5.46 -2.01
C VAL A 120 1.94 -5.34 -2.70
N ILE A 121 1.35 -6.46 -3.07
CA ILE A 121 0.09 -6.52 -3.81
C ILE A 121 -0.80 -7.65 -3.27
N ASP A 122 -2.12 -7.48 -3.28
CA ASP A 122 -3.02 -8.60 -2.99
C ASP A 122 -2.99 -9.63 -4.13
N LYS A 123 -2.99 -10.91 -3.76
CA LYS A 123 -2.93 -12.03 -4.72
C LYS A 123 -4.03 -11.96 -5.79
N ASN A 124 -5.24 -11.60 -5.41
CA ASN A 124 -6.35 -11.49 -6.35
C ASN A 124 -6.14 -10.34 -7.33
N THR A 125 -5.60 -9.21 -6.86
CA THR A 125 -5.24 -8.08 -7.73
C THR A 125 -4.15 -8.47 -8.72
N ALA A 126 -3.10 -9.15 -8.26
CA ALA A 126 -2.03 -9.62 -9.15
C ALA A 126 -2.57 -10.56 -10.23
N MET A 127 -3.32 -11.60 -9.83
CA MET A 127 -3.74 -12.65 -10.75
C MET A 127 -4.87 -12.21 -11.69
N PHE A 128 -5.89 -11.55 -11.17
CA PHE A 128 -7.12 -11.28 -11.93
C PHE A 128 -7.14 -9.88 -12.57
N SER A 129 -6.62 -8.86 -11.89
CA SER A 129 -6.61 -7.50 -12.44
C SER A 129 -5.41 -7.26 -13.35
N LEU A 130 -4.21 -7.63 -12.91
CA LEU A 130 -2.97 -7.37 -13.65
C LEU A 130 -2.44 -8.59 -14.43
N LYS A 131 -3.07 -9.76 -14.26
CA LYS A 131 -2.69 -11.02 -14.94
C LYS A 131 -1.24 -11.43 -14.70
N LEU A 132 -0.72 -11.15 -13.51
CA LEU A 132 0.63 -11.46 -13.09
C LEU A 132 0.67 -12.86 -12.48
N MET A 133 1.22 -13.82 -13.19
CA MET A 133 1.22 -15.24 -12.80
C MET A 133 2.55 -15.70 -12.20
N GLY A 134 3.60 -14.87 -12.26
CA GLY A 134 4.94 -15.20 -11.76
C GLY A 134 5.10 -15.14 -10.25
N GLY A 135 4.16 -14.46 -9.56
CA GLY A 135 4.19 -14.36 -8.10
C GLY A 135 5.29 -13.44 -7.56
N VAL A 136 5.76 -13.76 -6.35
CA VAL A 136 6.83 -13.00 -5.68
C VAL A 136 8.12 -13.06 -6.52
N GLY A 137 8.78 -11.91 -6.66
CA GLY A 137 9.97 -11.74 -7.50
C GLY A 137 9.66 -11.29 -8.94
N GLN A 138 8.41 -11.38 -9.39
CA GLN A 138 8.05 -10.93 -10.74
C GLN A 138 8.20 -9.42 -10.89
N VAL A 139 8.88 -9.01 -11.97
CA VAL A 139 8.96 -7.62 -12.40
C VAL A 139 7.91 -7.38 -13.48
N PHE A 140 7.19 -6.26 -13.38
CA PHE A 140 6.17 -5.89 -14.35
C PHE A 140 6.11 -4.38 -14.52
N PRO A 141 5.82 -3.88 -15.74
CA PRO A 141 5.66 -2.45 -16.00
C PRO A 141 4.20 -2.02 -15.86
N ILE A 142 3.99 -0.77 -15.43
CA ILE A 142 2.74 -0.03 -15.61
C ILE A 142 3.06 1.24 -16.40
N THR A 143 2.25 1.50 -17.43
CA THR A 143 2.34 2.72 -18.20
C THR A 143 1.26 3.68 -17.74
N TYR A 144 1.65 4.86 -17.28
CA TYR A 144 0.76 5.92 -16.82
C TYR A 144 0.37 6.85 -17.98
N ASP A 145 -0.63 7.71 -17.76
CA ASP A 145 -1.21 8.59 -18.80
C ASP A 145 -0.22 9.55 -19.44
N ASN A 146 0.83 9.94 -18.70
CA ASN A 146 1.95 10.74 -19.21
C ASN A 146 2.95 9.92 -20.06
N GLN A 147 2.60 8.68 -20.44
CA GLN A 147 3.46 7.70 -21.11
C GLN A 147 4.70 7.28 -20.28
N GLN A 148 4.76 7.66 -19.03
CA GLN A 148 5.80 7.21 -18.12
C GLN A 148 5.58 5.73 -17.81
N ARG A 149 6.60 4.91 -18.05
CA ARG A 149 6.60 3.48 -17.75
C ARG A 149 7.41 3.22 -16.50
N ILE A 150 6.75 2.73 -15.46
CA ILE A 150 7.37 2.40 -14.19
C ILE A 150 7.36 0.88 -14.01
N HIS A 151 8.51 0.32 -13.66
CA HIS A 151 8.65 -1.09 -13.34
C HIS A 151 8.53 -1.31 -11.84
N PHE A 152 7.72 -2.29 -11.48
CA PHE A 152 7.52 -2.74 -10.12
C PHE A 152 8.01 -4.18 -9.98
N ARG A 153 8.50 -4.52 -8.79
CA ARG A 153 8.86 -5.90 -8.42
C ARG A 153 8.02 -6.35 -7.24
N ILE A 154 7.33 -7.47 -7.39
CA ILE A 154 6.52 -8.04 -6.31
C ILE A 154 7.46 -8.58 -5.23
N THR A 155 7.52 -7.90 -4.08
CA THR A 155 8.29 -8.33 -2.91
C THR A 155 7.43 -9.06 -1.88
N GLY A 156 6.11 -8.86 -1.93
CA GLY A 156 5.16 -9.54 -1.07
C GLY A 156 3.77 -9.62 -1.68
N MET A 157 3.06 -10.67 -1.36
CA MET A 157 1.67 -10.89 -1.78
C MET A 157 0.80 -11.12 -0.56
N LEU A 158 -0.26 -10.31 -0.44
CA LEU A 158 -1.28 -10.46 0.59
C LEU A 158 -2.34 -11.48 0.15
N ALA A 159 -2.93 -12.15 1.13
CA ALA A 159 -4.07 -13.05 0.92
C ALA A 159 -5.34 -12.42 1.49
N ASN A 160 -6.36 -12.25 0.62
CA ASN A 160 -7.70 -11.79 1.00
C ASN A 160 -7.69 -10.49 1.84
N SER A 161 -6.90 -9.51 1.41
CA SER A 161 -6.78 -8.25 2.14
C SER A 161 -7.86 -7.24 1.71
N VAL A 162 -8.14 -6.27 2.58
CA VAL A 162 -8.99 -5.11 2.24
C VAL A 162 -8.30 -4.14 1.28
N LEU A 163 -7.00 -4.34 1.02
CA LEU A 163 -6.17 -3.51 0.15
C LEU A 163 -6.16 -4.00 -1.32
N GLN A 164 -7.17 -4.79 -1.70
CA GLN A 164 -7.34 -5.21 -3.09
C GLN A 164 -7.48 -4.00 -4.02
N GLY A 165 -6.98 -4.13 -5.24
CA GLY A 165 -6.98 -3.05 -6.23
C GLY A 165 -5.86 -2.03 -6.05
N SER A 166 -4.96 -2.24 -5.06
CA SER A 166 -3.89 -1.30 -4.73
C SER A 166 -2.51 -1.91 -4.94
N LEU A 167 -1.58 -1.06 -5.36
CA LEU A 167 -0.14 -1.29 -5.25
C LEU A 167 0.37 -0.60 -3.99
N LEU A 168 1.01 -1.35 -3.10
CA LEU A 168 1.57 -0.80 -1.87
C LEU A 168 3.09 -0.69 -2.04
N ILE A 169 3.61 0.52 -1.97
CA ILE A 169 5.03 0.83 -2.10
C ILE A 169 5.52 1.55 -0.85
N SER A 170 6.84 1.69 -0.70
CA SER A 170 7.39 2.57 0.34
C SER A 170 6.91 4.02 0.13
N GLU A 171 6.59 4.74 1.21
CA GLU A 171 6.30 6.18 1.07
C GLU A 171 7.49 6.97 0.53
N GLY A 172 8.73 6.45 0.67
CA GLY A 172 9.93 7.03 0.08
C GLY A 172 9.95 6.99 -1.45
N ASP A 173 9.33 5.98 -2.04
CA ASP A 173 9.20 5.81 -3.50
C ASP A 173 7.95 6.50 -4.07
N PHE A 174 7.17 7.16 -3.23
CA PHE A 174 5.88 7.76 -3.59
C PHE A 174 6.01 9.15 -4.24
N GLN A 175 7.14 9.53 -4.79
CA GLN A 175 7.38 10.85 -5.37
C GLN A 175 6.95 10.98 -6.83
#